data_1817abbd0e2d1e393101fa12b17753e0
#
_entry.id   1817abbd0e2d1e393101fa12b17753e0
#
_cell.length_a   1.000
_cell.length_b   1.000
_cell.length_c   1.000
_cell.angle_alpha   90.00
_cell.angle_beta   90.00
_cell.angle_gamma   90.00
#
_symmetry.space_group_name_H-M   'P 1'
#
loop_
_entity.id
_entity.type
_entity.pdbx_description
1 polymer ?
#
loop_
_entity_poly.entity_id
_entity_poly.type
_entity_poly.pdbx_seq_one_letter_code
_entity_poly.pdbx_strand_id
1 'polypeptide(L)'
;MVSIYEIIVQKQDGSDQSMADYQGQVLLIVNTAPGCGLAPQYKELQELYDTYKDKGFVVLDFPCNQFLNQAPGSAEEINQTCSLTYGTSFPRFAKIEVNGAGASPLYRYLKKEKSTLLGGRIEWNFTKFLVDRQGRVVKRYLPTTSPLKLKEDIELYLEK
;
A
#
# COMPACT_ATOMS: atom_id res chain seq x y z
N MET A 1 -6.88 14.28 -17.45
CA MET A 1 -6.28 13.12 -16.78
C MET A 1 -6.42 13.26 -15.27
N VAL A 2 -6.78 12.17 -14.61
CA VAL A 2 -6.89 12.16 -13.15
C VAL A 2 -5.50 11.99 -12.54
N SER A 3 -5.15 12.87 -11.60
CA SER A 3 -3.95 12.72 -10.79
C SER A 3 -4.26 11.83 -9.58
N ILE A 4 -3.26 11.11 -9.08
CA ILE A 4 -3.44 10.36 -7.83
C ILE A 4 -3.89 11.26 -6.69
N TYR A 5 -3.49 12.53 -6.71
CA TYR A 5 -3.82 13.50 -5.65
C TYR A 5 -5.29 13.95 -5.66
N GLU A 6 -6.04 13.64 -6.70
CA GLU A 6 -7.48 13.90 -6.75
C GLU A 6 -8.30 12.77 -6.14
N ILE A 7 -7.65 11.68 -5.75
CA ILE A 7 -8.34 10.51 -5.22
C ILE A 7 -8.53 10.65 -3.71
N ILE A 8 -9.72 10.27 -3.25
CA ILE A 8 -10.07 10.23 -1.83
C ILE A 8 -10.04 8.77 -1.37
N VAL A 9 -9.41 8.53 -0.23
CA VAL A 9 -9.40 7.23 0.43
C VAL A 9 -10.06 7.36 1.80
N GLN A 10 -10.34 6.25 2.46
CA GLN A 10 -11.02 6.27 3.75
C GLN A 10 -10.12 5.76 4.85
N LYS A 11 -10.10 6.51 5.96
CA LYS A 11 -9.45 6.09 7.18
C LYS A 11 -10.26 5.00 7.85
N GLN A 12 -9.66 4.36 8.84
CA GLN A 12 -10.30 3.25 9.56
C GLN A 12 -11.55 3.68 10.32
N ASP A 13 -11.69 4.95 10.67
CA ASP A 13 -12.89 5.49 11.32
C ASP A 13 -13.99 5.85 10.31
N GLY A 14 -13.77 5.60 9.02
CA GLY A 14 -14.74 5.90 7.96
C GLY A 14 -14.65 7.31 7.39
N SER A 15 -13.81 8.18 7.96
CA SER A 15 -13.66 9.53 7.44
C SER A 15 -12.81 9.54 6.17
N ASP A 16 -13.01 10.57 5.36
CA ASP A 16 -12.27 10.73 4.10
C ASP A 16 -10.88 11.30 4.34
N GLN A 17 -9.95 10.90 3.51
CA GLN A 17 -8.61 11.49 3.44
C GLN A 17 -8.21 11.67 1.98
N SER A 18 -7.73 12.86 1.63
CA SER A 18 -7.25 13.13 0.28
C SER A 18 -5.83 12.57 0.10
N MET A 19 -5.58 11.94 -1.03
CA MET A 19 -4.21 11.55 -1.39
C MET A 19 -3.30 12.76 -1.60
N ALA A 20 -3.88 13.96 -1.80
CA ALA A 20 -3.12 15.20 -1.88
C ALA A 20 -2.33 15.49 -0.58
N ASP A 21 -2.76 14.92 0.54
CA ASP A 21 -2.04 15.09 1.81
C ASP A 21 -0.63 14.47 1.77
N TYR A 22 -0.39 13.60 0.81
CA TYR A 22 0.93 12.95 0.63
C TYR A 22 1.74 13.55 -0.53
N GLN A 23 1.29 14.66 -1.09
CA GLN A 23 1.96 15.30 -2.22
C GLN A 23 3.41 15.65 -1.85
N GLY A 24 4.34 15.33 -2.76
CA GLY A 24 5.76 15.59 -2.54
C GLY A 24 6.51 14.46 -1.85
N GLN A 25 5.79 13.43 -1.37
CA GLN A 25 6.42 12.26 -0.75
C GLN A 25 6.51 11.11 -1.75
N VAL A 26 7.47 10.22 -1.53
CA VAL A 26 7.53 8.92 -2.22
C VAL A 26 6.61 7.96 -1.46
N LEU A 27 5.70 7.30 -2.17
CA LEU A 27 4.70 6.43 -1.55
C LEU A 27 4.94 4.98 -1.93
N LEU A 28 4.86 4.09 -0.95
CA LEU A 28 4.76 2.65 -1.19
C LEU A 28 3.37 2.20 -0.77
N ILE A 29 2.53 1.86 -1.74
CA ILE A 29 1.12 1.50 -1.52
C ILE A 29 1.01 -0.01 -1.60
N VAL A 30 0.46 -0.61 -0.54
CA VAL A 30 0.43 -2.07 -0.38
C VAL A 30 -0.96 -2.52 0.06
N ASN A 31 -1.49 -3.56 -0.57
CA ASN A 31 -2.68 -4.25 -0.07
C ASN A 31 -2.22 -5.40 0.82
N THR A 32 -2.78 -5.47 2.03
CA THR A 32 -2.25 -6.36 3.07
C THR A 32 -3.32 -7.26 3.67
N ALA A 33 -2.86 -8.30 4.36
CA ALA A 33 -3.73 -9.18 5.14
C ALA A 33 -2.92 -9.84 6.24
N PRO A 34 -3.33 -9.68 7.52
CA PRO A 34 -2.58 -10.28 8.64
C PRO A 34 -2.54 -11.80 8.62
N GLY A 35 -3.55 -12.45 8.02
CA GLY A 35 -3.63 -13.91 7.94
C GLY A 35 -2.88 -14.53 6.77
N CYS A 36 -2.22 -13.73 5.95
CA CYS A 36 -1.49 -14.21 4.78
C CYS A 36 -0.14 -14.82 5.18
N GLY A 37 0.29 -15.87 4.48
CA GLY A 37 1.62 -16.44 4.67
C GLY A 37 2.75 -15.45 4.40
N LEU A 38 2.48 -14.35 3.68
CA LEU A 38 3.43 -13.28 3.44
C LEU A 38 3.43 -12.21 4.53
N ALA A 39 2.61 -12.37 5.58
CA ALA A 39 2.50 -11.36 6.65
C ALA A 39 3.83 -10.99 7.33
N PRO A 40 4.86 -11.85 7.38
CA PRO A 40 6.17 -11.40 7.86
C PRO A 40 6.72 -10.18 7.11
N GLN A 41 6.25 -9.90 5.89
CA GLN A 41 6.64 -8.68 5.17
C GLN A 41 6.23 -7.39 5.89
N TYR A 42 5.27 -7.43 6.81
CA TYR A 42 4.95 -6.26 7.64
C TYR A 42 6.19 -5.73 8.37
N LYS A 43 7.05 -6.62 8.86
CA LYS A 43 8.28 -6.21 9.56
C LYS A 43 9.25 -5.52 8.61
N GLU A 44 9.37 -6.03 7.40
CA GLU A 44 10.25 -5.46 6.40
C GLU A 44 9.72 -4.10 5.90
N LEU A 45 8.38 -3.97 5.75
CA LEU A 45 7.76 -2.69 5.42
C LEU A 45 8.03 -1.67 6.52
N GLN A 46 7.96 -2.09 7.79
CA GLN A 46 8.24 -1.20 8.91
C GLN A 46 9.71 -0.77 8.91
N GLU A 47 10.62 -1.66 8.57
CA GLU A 47 12.03 -1.32 8.45
C GLU A 47 12.27 -0.25 7.38
N LEU A 48 11.62 -0.39 6.21
CA LEU A 48 11.69 0.63 5.18
C LEU A 48 11.14 1.98 5.68
N TYR A 49 10.00 1.93 6.36
CA TYR A 49 9.37 3.12 6.90
C TYR A 49 10.29 3.82 7.90
N ASP A 50 10.84 3.08 8.85
CA ASP A 50 11.75 3.63 9.85
C ASP A 50 13.00 4.24 9.21
N THR A 51 13.50 3.62 8.16
CA THR A 51 14.72 4.07 7.48
C THR A 51 14.50 5.38 6.71
N TYR A 52 13.34 5.54 6.06
CA TYR A 52 13.15 6.61 5.07
C TYR A 52 12.06 7.63 5.43
N LYS A 53 11.30 7.44 6.50
CA LYS A 53 10.18 8.34 6.82
C LYS A 53 10.60 9.79 7.00
N ASP A 54 11.78 10.03 7.55
CA ASP A 54 12.29 11.39 7.76
C ASP A 54 12.85 12.01 6.48
N LYS A 55 12.90 11.24 5.39
CA LYS A 55 13.39 11.71 4.09
C LYS A 55 12.26 11.95 3.09
N GLY A 56 11.01 11.84 3.53
CA GLY A 56 9.85 12.06 2.66
C GLY A 56 9.28 10.79 2.06
N PHE A 57 9.33 9.67 2.77
CA PHE A 57 8.79 8.38 2.35
C PHE A 57 7.70 7.92 3.31
N VAL A 58 6.64 7.34 2.78
CA VAL A 58 5.57 6.76 3.60
C VAL A 58 5.06 5.46 2.98
N VAL A 59 4.75 4.49 3.84
CA VAL A 59 4.06 3.25 3.46
C VAL A 59 2.57 3.45 3.75
N LEU A 60 1.72 3.22 2.75
CA LEU A 60 0.27 3.30 2.89
C LEU A 60 -0.32 1.90 2.83
N ASP A 61 -0.88 1.45 3.94
CA ASP A 61 -1.35 0.08 4.14
C ASP A 61 -2.87 0.01 3.98
N PHE A 62 -3.33 -0.76 2.99
CA PHE A 62 -4.76 -0.97 2.71
C PHE A 62 -5.12 -2.44 2.94
N PRO A 63 -5.69 -2.79 4.09
CA PRO A 63 -6.13 -4.17 4.32
C PRO A 63 -7.18 -4.59 3.28
N CYS A 64 -7.08 -5.82 2.82
CA CYS A 64 -7.97 -6.37 1.80
C CYS A 64 -8.30 -7.83 2.13
N ASN A 65 -9.59 -8.18 2.08
CA ASN A 65 -10.07 -9.51 2.44
C ASN A 65 -10.42 -10.38 1.23
N GLN A 66 -10.06 -9.95 0.01
CA GLN A 66 -10.45 -10.65 -1.23
C GLN A 66 -9.64 -11.91 -1.53
N PHE A 67 -8.51 -12.11 -0.85
CA PHE A 67 -7.63 -13.25 -1.09
C PHE A 67 -7.77 -14.25 0.06
N LEU A 68 -8.68 -15.21 -0.10
CA LEU A 68 -8.95 -16.29 0.86
C LEU A 68 -9.32 -15.80 2.26
N ASN A 69 -9.95 -14.62 2.36
CA ASN A 69 -10.42 -14.06 3.64
C ASN A 69 -9.29 -13.97 4.68
N GLN A 70 -8.10 -13.55 4.27
CA GLN A 70 -6.93 -13.49 5.16
C GLN A 70 -6.83 -12.16 5.92
N ALA A 71 -7.78 -11.25 5.75
CA ALA A 71 -7.90 -10.03 6.53
C ALA A 71 -9.29 -9.92 7.16
N PRO A 72 -9.74 -10.94 7.92
CA PRO A 72 -11.04 -10.89 8.57
C PRO A 72 -11.00 -9.97 9.79
N GLY A 73 -12.19 -9.63 10.31
CA GLY A 73 -12.30 -8.88 11.54
C GLY A 73 -12.35 -7.39 11.33
N SER A 74 -12.41 -6.66 12.45
CA SER A 74 -12.53 -5.22 12.47
C SER A 74 -11.18 -4.54 12.27
N ALA A 75 -11.23 -3.22 11.98
CA ALA A 75 -10.02 -2.42 11.92
C ALA A 75 -9.22 -2.50 13.22
N GLU A 76 -9.90 -2.52 14.37
CA GLU A 76 -9.24 -2.62 15.67
C GLU A 76 -8.49 -3.94 15.82
N GLU A 77 -9.11 -5.06 15.44
CA GLU A 77 -8.47 -6.37 15.51
C GLU A 77 -7.23 -6.45 14.59
N ILE A 78 -7.35 -5.90 13.39
CA ILE A 78 -6.22 -5.84 12.45
C ILE A 78 -5.09 -4.99 13.02
N ASN A 79 -5.42 -3.84 13.60
CA ASN A 79 -4.44 -2.95 14.22
C ASN A 79 -3.70 -3.64 15.36
N GLN A 80 -4.42 -4.35 16.22
CA GLN A 80 -3.80 -5.08 17.33
C GLN A 80 -2.81 -6.12 16.81
N THR A 81 -3.21 -6.91 15.84
CA THR A 81 -2.33 -7.92 15.26
C THR A 81 -1.06 -7.29 14.67
N CYS A 82 -1.22 -6.24 13.89
CA CYS A 82 -0.08 -5.59 13.23
C CYS A 82 0.85 -4.90 14.22
N SER A 83 0.28 -4.22 15.24
CA SER A 83 1.08 -3.53 16.25
C SER A 83 1.79 -4.51 17.18
N LEU A 84 1.07 -5.50 17.69
CA LEU A 84 1.60 -6.41 18.70
C LEU A 84 2.52 -7.47 18.09
N THR A 85 2.19 -7.97 16.91
CA THR A 85 2.96 -9.05 16.29
C THR A 85 4.10 -8.51 15.42
N TYR A 86 3.86 -7.41 14.69
CA TYR A 86 4.79 -6.91 13.67
C TYR A 86 5.36 -5.52 13.97
N GLY A 87 4.84 -4.84 14.98
CA GLY A 87 5.36 -3.53 15.39
C GLY A 87 5.17 -2.42 14.36
N THR A 88 4.11 -2.48 13.55
CA THR A 88 3.91 -1.50 12.48
C THR A 88 3.40 -0.16 13.02
N SER A 89 3.89 0.94 12.44
CA SER A 89 3.45 2.30 12.79
C SER A 89 3.13 3.17 11.57
N PHE A 90 3.30 2.65 10.35
CA PHE A 90 2.92 3.39 9.14
C PHE A 90 1.39 3.50 9.03
N PRO A 91 0.88 4.49 8.27
CA PRO A 91 -0.57 4.70 8.13
C PRO A 91 -1.30 3.46 7.60
N ARG A 92 -2.40 3.10 8.27
CA ARG A 92 -3.27 2.01 7.83
C ARG A 92 -4.67 2.59 7.62
N PHE A 93 -5.28 2.20 6.49
CA PHE A 93 -6.57 2.70 6.06
C PHE A 93 -7.68 1.68 6.28
N ALA A 94 -8.91 2.05 5.95
CA ALA A 94 -10.04 1.14 6.00
C ALA A 94 -9.83 -0.02 5.02
N LYS A 95 -10.40 -1.16 5.35
CA LYS A 95 -10.40 -2.34 4.48
C LYS A 95 -11.07 -2.00 3.15
N ILE A 96 -10.46 -2.41 2.04
CA ILE A 96 -10.95 -2.13 0.69
C ILE A 96 -10.99 -3.40 -0.16
N GLU A 97 -11.66 -3.31 -1.30
CA GLU A 97 -11.50 -4.27 -2.39
C GLU A 97 -10.51 -3.69 -3.41
N VAL A 98 -9.71 -4.54 -4.01
CA VAL A 98 -8.71 -4.13 -5.00
C VAL A 98 -9.02 -4.65 -6.41
N ASN A 99 -9.89 -5.65 -6.52
CA ASN A 99 -10.33 -6.24 -7.79
C ASN A 99 -11.85 -6.25 -7.88
N GLY A 100 -12.38 -6.31 -9.11
CA GLY A 100 -13.81 -6.43 -9.36
C GLY A 100 -14.53 -5.10 -9.34
N ALA A 101 -15.87 -5.17 -9.36
CA ALA A 101 -16.74 -3.99 -9.48
C ALA A 101 -16.63 -3.06 -8.27
N GLY A 102 -16.33 -3.61 -7.09
CA GLY A 102 -16.19 -2.84 -5.85
C GLY A 102 -14.79 -2.32 -5.56
N ALA A 103 -13.86 -2.46 -6.51
CA ALA A 103 -12.48 -2.01 -6.28
C ALA A 103 -12.42 -0.52 -5.97
N SER A 104 -11.55 -0.16 -5.01
CA SER A 104 -11.40 1.23 -4.61
C SER A 104 -10.91 2.09 -5.79
N PRO A 105 -11.28 3.38 -5.83
CA PRO A 105 -10.79 4.28 -6.88
C PRO A 105 -9.27 4.33 -6.96
N LEU A 106 -8.59 4.27 -5.81
CA LEU A 106 -7.12 4.26 -5.78
C LEU A 106 -6.57 3.05 -6.53
N TYR A 107 -7.09 1.85 -6.25
CA TYR A 107 -6.58 0.64 -6.88
C TYR A 107 -6.98 0.54 -8.36
N ARG A 108 -8.13 1.10 -8.74
CA ARG A 108 -8.46 1.23 -10.18
C ARG A 108 -7.41 2.08 -10.89
N TYR A 109 -7.02 3.18 -10.27
CA TYR A 109 -5.98 4.06 -10.80
C TYR A 109 -4.62 3.36 -10.89
N LEU A 110 -4.18 2.72 -9.81
CA LEU A 110 -2.89 2.02 -9.77
C LEU A 110 -2.79 0.91 -10.83
N LYS A 111 -3.85 0.10 -10.95
CA LYS A 111 -3.87 -0.99 -11.92
C LYS A 111 -3.85 -0.49 -13.36
N LYS A 112 -4.48 0.64 -13.62
CA LYS A 112 -4.47 1.26 -14.94
C LYS A 112 -3.09 1.80 -15.29
N GLU A 113 -2.41 2.42 -14.32
CA GLU A 113 -1.10 3.03 -14.54
C GLU A 113 0.01 1.99 -14.66
N LYS A 114 -0.07 0.88 -13.94
CA LYS A 114 0.90 -0.22 -13.99
C LYS A 114 0.18 -1.55 -14.09
N SER A 115 -0.29 -1.86 -15.30
CA SER A 115 -0.90 -3.16 -15.57
C SER A 115 0.16 -4.22 -15.81
N THR A 116 -0.25 -5.48 -15.67
CA THR A 116 0.56 -6.65 -16.01
C THR A 116 0.09 -7.21 -17.35
N LEU A 117 0.75 -8.26 -17.82
CA LEU A 117 0.31 -8.98 -19.02
C LEU A 117 -1.11 -9.56 -18.88
N LEU A 118 -1.58 -9.71 -17.64
CA LEU A 118 -2.91 -10.25 -17.34
C LEU A 118 -3.95 -9.16 -17.08
N GLY A 119 -3.74 -7.94 -17.56
CA GLY A 119 -4.75 -6.88 -17.50
C GLY A 119 -4.76 -6.06 -16.22
N GLY A 120 -3.72 -6.14 -15.40
CA GLY A 120 -3.57 -5.28 -14.23
C GLY A 120 -4.16 -5.81 -12.95
N ARG A 121 -4.94 -6.90 -12.99
CA ARG A 121 -5.52 -7.50 -11.78
C ARG A 121 -4.47 -7.70 -10.68
N ILE A 122 -4.83 -7.38 -9.44
CA ILE A 122 -3.97 -7.65 -8.29
C ILE A 122 -3.98 -9.17 -8.04
N GLU A 123 -2.81 -9.80 -8.07
CA GLU A 123 -2.69 -11.25 -8.01
C GLU A 123 -2.88 -11.80 -6.60
N TRP A 124 -2.41 -11.07 -5.56
CA TRP A 124 -2.41 -11.55 -4.19
C TRP A 124 -2.14 -10.42 -3.21
N ASN A 125 -2.22 -10.72 -1.91
CA ASN A 125 -1.80 -9.79 -0.86
C ASN A 125 -0.33 -9.41 -1.01
N PHE A 126 0.02 -8.23 -0.56
CA PHE A 126 1.38 -7.68 -0.59
C PHE A 126 1.91 -7.37 -1.99
N THR A 127 1.01 -7.10 -2.94
CA THR A 127 1.36 -6.43 -4.18
C THR A 127 1.70 -4.98 -3.85
N LYS A 128 2.80 -4.46 -4.38
CA LYS A 128 3.29 -3.13 -4.01
C LYS A 128 3.37 -2.23 -5.23
N PHE A 129 3.02 -0.96 -5.02
CA PHE A 129 3.18 0.09 -6.05
C PHE A 129 4.02 1.21 -5.46
N LEU A 130 5.02 1.66 -6.22
CA LEU A 130 5.88 2.79 -5.83
C LEU A 130 5.45 4.02 -6.62
N VAL A 131 5.21 5.12 -5.90
CA VAL A 131 4.78 6.40 -6.47
C VAL A 131 5.86 7.44 -6.18
N ASP A 132 6.28 8.19 -7.19
CA ASP A 132 7.33 9.20 -7.03
C ASP A 132 6.80 10.50 -6.41
N ARG A 133 7.70 11.47 -6.18
CA ARG A 133 7.34 12.73 -5.54
C ARG A 133 6.37 13.59 -6.37
N GLN A 134 6.23 13.30 -7.65
CA GLN A 134 5.32 14.00 -8.55
C GLN A 134 3.98 13.26 -8.73
N GLY A 135 3.76 12.18 -7.99
CA GLY A 135 2.52 11.43 -8.05
C GLY A 135 2.42 10.43 -9.19
N ARG A 136 3.53 10.11 -9.84
CA ARG A 136 3.56 9.12 -10.92
C ARG A 136 3.80 7.73 -10.35
N VAL A 137 3.02 6.76 -10.80
CA VAL A 137 3.22 5.35 -10.41
C VAL A 137 4.38 4.82 -11.26
N VAL A 138 5.52 4.59 -10.63
CA VAL A 138 6.76 4.28 -11.35
C VAL A 138 7.13 2.81 -11.36
N LYS A 139 6.69 2.04 -10.35
CA LYS A 139 7.01 0.62 -10.24
C LYS A 139 5.84 -0.15 -9.64
N ARG A 140 5.74 -1.41 -10.04
CA ARG A 140 4.85 -2.40 -9.41
C ARG A 140 5.68 -3.64 -9.11
N TYR A 141 5.51 -4.20 -7.90
CA TYR A 141 6.28 -5.35 -7.44
C TYR A 141 5.36 -6.52 -7.12
N LEU A 142 5.83 -7.72 -7.40
CA LEU A 142 5.09 -8.95 -7.14
C LEU A 142 4.89 -9.15 -5.63
N PRO A 143 3.81 -9.87 -5.23
CA PRO A 143 3.57 -10.16 -3.82
C PRO A 143 4.77 -10.77 -3.10
N THR A 144 5.50 -11.67 -3.75
CA THR A 144 6.63 -12.38 -3.14
C THR A 144 7.92 -11.57 -3.07
N THR A 145 7.97 -10.39 -3.69
CA THR A 145 9.16 -9.55 -3.62
C THR A 145 9.33 -8.99 -2.22
N SER A 146 10.48 -9.29 -1.58
CA SER A 146 10.77 -8.75 -0.26
C SER A 146 10.80 -7.23 -0.30
N PRO A 147 10.13 -6.53 0.64
CA PRO A 147 10.21 -5.08 0.71
C PRO A 147 11.63 -4.53 0.80
N LEU A 148 12.56 -5.27 1.41
CA LEU A 148 13.94 -4.80 1.54
C LEU A 148 14.67 -4.73 0.20
N LYS A 149 14.18 -5.42 -0.83
CA LYS A 149 14.74 -5.33 -2.17
C LYS A 149 14.40 -4.01 -2.87
N LEU A 150 13.49 -3.23 -2.30
CA LEU A 150 13.05 -1.96 -2.87
C LEU A 150 13.93 -0.77 -2.47
N LYS A 151 14.94 -0.98 -1.62
CA LYS A 151 15.74 0.13 -1.08
C LYS A 151 16.38 0.98 -2.16
N GLU A 152 16.99 0.37 -3.17
CA GLU A 152 17.62 1.12 -4.25
C GLU A 152 16.62 1.99 -5.02
N ASP A 153 15.46 1.43 -5.33
CA ASP A 153 14.42 2.18 -6.04
C ASP A 153 13.89 3.32 -5.18
N ILE A 154 13.65 3.08 -3.90
CA ILE A 154 13.18 4.12 -2.98
C ILE A 154 14.19 5.26 -2.93
N GLU A 155 15.47 4.94 -2.76
CA GLU A 155 16.53 5.94 -2.69
C GLU A 155 16.64 6.75 -3.99
N LEU A 156 16.50 6.08 -5.12
CA LEU A 156 16.52 6.73 -6.43
C LEU A 156 15.41 7.79 -6.54
N TYR A 157 14.18 7.44 -6.17
CA TYR A 157 13.04 8.36 -6.29
C TYR A 157 13.01 9.41 -5.19
N LEU A 158 13.62 9.17 -4.04
CA LEU A 158 13.78 10.20 -3.00
C LEU A 158 14.70 11.33 -3.47
N GLU A 159 15.68 11.02 -4.32
CA GLU A 159 16.62 12.02 -4.85
C GLU A 159 16.02 12.86 -5.98
N LYS A 160 14.95 12.41 -6.59
CA LYS A 160 14.29 13.11 -7.70
C LYS A 160 13.17 14.00 -7.20
#